data_799f0bdf1f1353f8dcbc9c12c1c0ea83
#
_entry.id   799f0bdf1f1353f8dcbc9c12c1c0ea83
#
_cell.length_a   1.000
_cell.length_b   1.000
_cell.length_c   1.000
_cell.angle_alpha   90.00
_cell.angle_beta   90.00
_cell.angle_gamma   90.00
#
_symmetry.space_group_name_H-M   'P 1'
#
loop_
_entity.id
_entity.type
_entity.pdbx_description
1 polymer ?
#
loop_
_entity_poly.entity_id
_entity_poly.type
_entity_poly.pdbx_seq_one_letter_code
_entity_poly.pdbx_strand_id
1 'polypeptide(L)'
;DIFFFSGVTPAISPSAEQAVFDALKYCHTHGITVICDLNYRAKMWSREKAQSVMKELMQYVDLCIANDEDFEATLGIHAFDGDMAHGIDQIETYRQGMQKIQELYPNCKAVASVLRNLKTAEDGEWMGIYLKDGHFYESPIHTVHSLEAVGAGDAFAGALIHSLVHQFSPQKLIDFSITASVMKLMIQHDFNLVSEEEILRIMKTGETNVIR
;
A
#
# COMPACT_ATOMS: atom_id res chain seq x y z
N ASP A 1 -10.26 15.87 -5.80
CA ASP A 1 -8.80 15.97 -5.69
C ASP A 1 -8.29 14.96 -4.65
N ILE A 2 -7.03 14.51 -4.80
CA ILE A 2 -6.37 13.54 -3.92
C ILE A 2 -5.02 14.12 -3.49
N PHE A 3 -4.72 14.03 -2.20
CA PHE A 3 -3.41 14.28 -1.63
C PHE A 3 -2.83 12.95 -1.15
N PHE A 4 -1.66 12.57 -1.65
CA PHE A 4 -0.94 11.37 -1.24
C PHE A 4 0.34 11.74 -0.50
N PHE A 5 0.62 11.05 0.60
CA PHE A 5 1.90 11.14 1.30
C PHE A 5 2.38 9.77 1.78
N SER A 6 3.69 9.65 1.91
CA SER A 6 4.35 8.49 2.50
C SER A 6 4.80 8.80 3.92
N GLY A 7 4.75 7.83 4.83
CA GLY A 7 5.30 7.91 6.17
C GLY A 7 6.82 8.18 6.22
N VAL A 8 7.51 8.03 5.09
CA VAL A 8 8.89 8.49 4.92
C VAL A 8 9.00 10.01 5.04
N THR A 9 8.02 10.76 4.53
CA THR A 9 8.07 12.23 4.48
C THR A 9 8.18 12.88 5.87
N PRO A 10 7.32 12.59 6.85
CA PRO A 10 7.44 13.16 8.19
C PRO A 10 8.68 12.66 8.94
N ALA A 11 9.27 11.53 8.54
CA ALA A 11 10.49 10.99 9.13
C ALA A 11 11.77 11.76 8.75
N ILE A 12 11.74 12.59 7.68
CA ILE A 12 12.91 13.29 7.16
C ILE A 12 13.42 14.35 8.16
N SER A 13 12.51 15.13 8.74
CA SER A 13 12.87 16.22 9.67
C SER A 13 11.63 16.77 10.40
N PRO A 14 11.80 17.51 11.51
CA PRO A 14 10.69 18.17 12.18
C PRO A 14 9.94 19.18 11.27
N SER A 15 10.63 19.82 10.35
CA SER A 15 9.98 20.74 9.39
C SER A 15 9.15 19.98 8.34
N ALA A 16 9.61 18.80 7.90
CA ALA A 16 8.83 17.94 7.00
C ALA A 16 7.61 17.35 7.72
N GLU A 17 7.75 16.93 8.98
CA GLU A 17 6.65 16.51 9.84
C GLU A 17 5.58 17.62 9.93
N GLN A 18 5.98 18.86 10.25
CA GLN A 18 5.08 20.00 10.33
C GLN A 18 4.40 20.30 8.97
N ALA A 19 5.15 20.25 7.88
CA ALA A 19 4.61 20.49 6.53
C ALA A 19 3.52 19.48 6.15
N VAL A 20 3.71 18.19 6.51
CA VAL A 20 2.68 17.15 6.32
C VAL A 20 1.45 17.47 7.16
N PHE A 21 1.60 17.82 8.43
CA PHE A 21 0.48 18.22 9.30
C PHE A 21 -0.33 19.38 8.72
N ASP A 22 0.36 20.43 8.26
CA ASP A 22 -0.32 21.61 7.69
C ASP A 22 -1.06 21.27 6.41
N ALA A 23 -0.46 20.42 5.54
CA ALA A 23 -1.12 19.93 4.33
C ALA A 23 -2.37 19.10 4.66
N LEU A 24 -2.31 18.21 5.65
CA LEU A 24 -3.45 17.36 6.05
C LEU A 24 -4.60 18.19 6.61
N LYS A 25 -4.31 19.20 7.46
CA LYS A 25 -5.33 20.13 7.96
C LYS A 25 -6.00 20.90 6.82
N TYR A 26 -5.20 21.35 5.85
CA TYR A 26 -5.73 22.01 4.66
C TYR A 26 -6.63 21.07 3.86
N CYS A 27 -6.17 19.84 3.59
CA CYS A 27 -6.96 18.84 2.87
C CYS A 27 -8.30 18.56 3.56
N HIS A 28 -8.26 18.36 4.88
CA HIS A 28 -9.46 18.11 5.68
C HIS A 28 -10.48 19.25 5.58
N THR A 29 -10.02 20.51 5.67
CA THR A 29 -10.92 21.69 5.59
C THR A 29 -11.47 21.94 4.19
N HIS A 30 -10.83 21.40 3.14
CA HIS A 30 -11.22 21.60 1.73
C HIS A 30 -11.85 20.35 1.09
N GLY A 31 -12.06 19.28 1.86
CA GLY A 31 -12.68 18.06 1.33
C GLY A 31 -11.81 17.33 0.30
N ILE A 32 -10.48 17.46 0.42
CA ILE A 32 -9.50 16.75 -0.42
C ILE A 32 -9.26 15.37 0.19
N THR A 33 -9.42 14.31 -0.59
CA THR A 33 -9.18 12.95 -0.14
C THR A 33 -7.70 12.74 0.17
N VAL A 34 -7.40 12.20 1.34
CA VAL A 34 -6.05 11.93 1.81
C VAL A 34 -5.74 10.43 1.76
N ILE A 35 -4.64 10.08 1.09
CA ILE A 35 -4.12 8.71 1.03
C ILE A 35 -2.74 8.69 1.69
N CYS A 36 -2.51 7.73 2.57
CA CYS A 36 -1.24 7.51 3.25
C CYS A 36 -0.70 6.12 2.96
N ASP A 37 0.56 6.01 2.53
CA ASP A 37 1.34 4.79 2.65
C ASP A 37 2.19 4.89 3.92
N LEU A 38 1.96 4.00 4.90
CA LEU A 38 2.65 4.03 6.20
C LEU A 38 4.16 3.91 6.09
N ASN A 39 4.63 3.06 5.19
CA ASN A 39 5.99 2.99 4.65
C ASN A 39 7.10 3.22 5.71
N TYR A 40 7.09 2.44 6.80
CA TYR A 40 8.05 2.56 7.89
C TYR A 40 9.48 2.33 7.43
N ARG A 41 10.39 3.12 7.95
CA ARG A 41 11.84 2.97 7.70
C ARG A 41 12.61 3.10 9.02
N ALA A 42 13.02 1.97 9.59
CA ALA A 42 13.75 1.89 10.87
C ALA A 42 15.06 2.71 10.90
N LYS A 43 15.66 2.98 9.74
CA LYS A 43 16.87 3.84 9.64
C LYS A 43 16.58 5.33 9.76
N MET A 44 15.33 5.76 9.66
CA MET A 44 14.95 7.18 9.68
C MET A 44 14.41 7.61 11.04
N TRP A 45 13.66 6.75 11.72
CA TRP A 45 13.07 7.03 13.03
C TRP A 45 12.80 5.78 13.84
N SER A 46 12.69 5.93 15.17
CA SER A 46 12.32 4.82 16.05
C SER A 46 10.82 4.50 15.93
N ARG A 47 10.42 3.29 16.36
CA ARG A 47 9.01 2.88 16.41
C ARG A 47 8.18 3.80 17.30
N GLU A 48 8.71 4.23 18.44
CA GLU A 48 8.04 5.13 19.37
C GLU A 48 7.73 6.48 18.73
N LYS A 49 8.73 7.06 18.01
CA LYS A 49 8.53 8.31 17.30
C LYS A 49 7.55 8.12 16.13
N ALA A 50 7.69 7.06 15.35
CA ALA A 50 6.79 6.74 14.25
C ALA A 50 5.33 6.60 14.76
N GLN A 51 5.12 5.85 15.83
CA GLN A 51 3.78 5.68 16.43
C GLN A 51 3.21 6.99 16.96
N SER A 52 4.03 7.83 17.60
CA SER A 52 3.56 9.12 18.11
C SER A 52 3.07 10.01 16.97
N VAL A 53 3.84 10.13 15.89
CA VAL A 53 3.51 11.01 14.75
C VAL A 53 2.38 10.42 13.91
N MET A 54 2.51 9.17 13.49
CA MET A 54 1.55 8.57 12.55
C MET A 54 0.16 8.41 13.15
N LYS A 55 0.02 8.15 14.47
CA LYS A 55 -1.29 8.13 15.15
C LYS A 55 -2.02 9.47 15.08
N GLU A 56 -1.30 10.58 15.06
CA GLU A 56 -1.90 11.90 14.90
C GLU A 56 -2.25 12.17 13.42
N LEU A 57 -1.36 11.84 12.47
CA LEU A 57 -1.59 12.06 11.03
C LEU A 57 -2.77 11.21 10.51
N MET A 58 -2.93 9.99 11.02
CA MET A 58 -4.01 9.08 10.63
C MET A 58 -5.43 9.61 10.92
N GLN A 59 -5.59 10.60 11.81
CA GLN A 59 -6.87 11.25 12.04
C GLN A 59 -7.41 11.99 10.81
N TYR A 60 -6.55 12.25 9.82
CA TYR A 60 -6.87 12.95 8.57
C TYR A 60 -6.91 12.05 7.34
N VAL A 61 -6.58 10.75 7.50
CA VAL A 61 -6.42 9.82 6.38
C VAL A 61 -7.72 9.16 6.01
N ASP A 62 -8.10 9.20 4.73
CA ASP A 62 -9.29 8.54 4.18
C ASP A 62 -9.01 7.12 3.68
N LEU A 63 -7.78 6.88 3.16
CA LEU A 63 -7.32 5.57 2.73
C LEU A 63 -5.88 5.33 3.19
N CYS A 64 -5.65 4.19 3.84
CA CYS A 64 -4.35 3.77 4.34
C CYS A 64 -3.80 2.60 3.52
N ILE A 65 -2.53 2.69 3.11
CA ILE A 65 -1.75 1.55 2.62
C ILE A 65 -0.82 1.13 3.76
N ALA A 66 -0.91 -0.14 4.18
CA ALA A 66 -0.13 -0.69 5.27
C ALA A 66 0.36 -2.09 4.90
N ASN A 67 1.65 -2.33 5.00
CA ASN A 67 2.27 -3.60 4.63
C ASN A 67 3.08 -4.15 5.80
N ASP A 68 3.12 -5.47 5.94
CA ASP A 68 4.00 -6.20 6.83
C ASP A 68 4.19 -5.51 8.21
N GLU A 69 5.41 -5.07 8.54
CA GLU A 69 5.74 -4.43 9.81
C GLU A 69 5.17 -3.02 9.99
N ASP A 70 4.66 -2.38 8.94
CA ASP A 70 4.15 -1.01 9.00
C ASP A 70 3.04 -0.86 10.05
N PHE A 71 2.12 -1.84 10.12
CA PHE A 71 1.02 -1.86 11.08
C PHE A 71 1.51 -1.69 12.52
N GLU A 72 2.50 -2.50 12.92
CA GLU A 72 3.00 -2.48 14.29
C GLU A 72 3.97 -1.33 14.53
N ALA A 73 4.87 -1.08 13.57
CA ALA A 73 5.90 -0.08 13.71
C ALA A 73 5.35 1.35 13.78
N THR A 74 4.25 1.64 13.05
CA THR A 74 3.69 3.00 12.96
C THR A 74 2.41 3.20 13.77
N LEU A 75 1.61 2.14 13.98
CA LEU A 75 0.31 2.25 14.65
C LEU A 75 0.21 1.41 15.91
N GLY A 76 1.17 0.50 16.15
CA GLY A 76 1.13 -0.44 17.27
C GLY A 76 0.05 -1.51 17.11
N ILE A 77 -0.32 -1.84 15.86
CA ILE A 77 -1.32 -2.84 15.51
C ILE A 77 -0.60 -4.10 15.05
N HIS A 78 -0.80 -5.22 15.72
CA HIS A 78 -0.23 -6.49 15.28
C HIS A 78 -1.03 -7.06 14.11
N ALA A 79 -0.38 -7.22 12.95
CA ALA A 79 -0.98 -7.77 11.73
C ALA A 79 -0.07 -8.77 11.00
N PHE A 80 1.19 -8.86 11.40
CA PHE A 80 2.22 -9.67 10.75
C PHE A 80 3.24 -10.17 11.79
N ASP A 81 3.63 -11.44 11.73
CA ASP A 81 4.52 -12.08 12.71
C ASP A 81 6.02 -11.93 12.41
N GLY A 82 6.37 -11.32 11.27
CA GLY A 82 7.75 -11.14 10.81
C GLY A 82 8.23 -12.20 9.81
N ASP A 83 7.45 -13.26 9.56
CA ASP A 83 7.83 -14.32 8.62
C ASP A 83 7.40 -14.01 7.19
N MET A 84 8.32 -13.43 6.40
CA MET A 84 8.09 -13.10 5.00
C MET A 84 7.90 -14.31 4.09
N ALA A 85 8.24 -15.51 4.53
CA ALA A 85 8.01 -16.74 3.73
C ALA A 85 6.52 -17.13 3.70
N HIS A 86 5.73 -16.64 4.65
CA HIS A 86 4.34 -17.05 4.88
C HIS A 86 3.38 -15.87 5.10
N GLY A 87 3.66 -14.69 4.51
CA GLY A 87 2.83 -13.51 4.72
C GLY A 87 1.41 -13.66 4.15
N ILE A 88 1.23 -14.33 3.00
CA ILE A 88 -0.09 -14.61 2.43
C ILE A 88 -0.89 -15.58 3.33
N ASP A 89 -0.22 -16.53 3.96
CA ASP A 89 -0.85 -17.48 4.87
C ASP A 89 -1.40 -16.82 6.14
N GLN A 90 -0.94 -15.60 6.44
CA GLN A 90 -1.37 -14.78 7.58
C GLN A 90 -2.53 -13.83 7.25
N ILE A 91 -3.22 -14.02 6.13
CA ILE A 91 -4.26 -13.10 5.62
C ILE A 91 -5.31 -12.72 6.68
N GLU A 92 -5.69 -13.64 7.57
CA GLU A 92 -6.66 -13.35 8.64
C GLU A 92 -6.12 -12.34 9.67
N THR A 93 -4.83 -12.38 9.98
CA THR A 93 -4.20 -11.42 10.88
C THR A 93 -4.12 -10.04 10.21
N TYR A 94 -3.83 -9.99 8.91
CA TYR A 94 -3.91 -8.76 8.12
C TYR A 94 -5.33 -8.18 8.10
N ARG A 95 -6.36 -9.01 7.88
CA ARG A 95 -7.77 -8.57 7.92
C ARG A 95 -8.12 -7.94 9.26
N GLN A 96 -7.72 -8.56 10.37
CA GLN A 96 -7.94 -8.03 11.72
C GLN A 96 -7.19 -6.70 11.92
N GLY A 97 -5.95 -6.59 11.45
CA GLY A 97 -5.17 -5.36 11.49
C GLY A 97 -5.83 -4.23 10.70
N MET A 98 -6.32 -4.51 9.49
CA MET A 98 -7.01 -3.54 8.64
C MET A 98 -8.33 -3.06 9.28
N GLN A 99 -9.12 -3.97 9.85
CA GLN A 99 -10.32 -3.62 10.60
C GLN A 99 -9.98 -2.74 11.82
N LYS A 100 -8.89 -3.07 12.52
CA LYS A 100 -8.43 -2.29 13.67
C LYS A 100 -8.03 -0.87 13.29
N ILE A 101 -7.44 -0.65 12.10
CA ILE A 101 -7.21 0.70 11.59
C ILE A 101 -8.53 1.46 11.47
N GLN A 102 -9.56 0.89 10.87
CA GLN A 102 -10.86 1.56 10.71
C GLN A 102 -11.57 1.82 12.04
N GLU A 103 -11.43 0.92 13.03
CA GLU A 103 -11.95 1.14 14.38
C GLU A 103 -11.28 2.32 15.08
N LEU A 104 -9.96 2.43 15.00
CA LEU A 104 -9.19 3.47 15.66
C LEU A 104 -9.24 4.82 14.93
N TYR A 105 -9.41 4.78 13.60
CA TYR A 105 -9.44 5.94 12.72
C TYR A 105 -10.72 5.95 11.86
N PRO A 106 -11.85 6.42 12.40
CA PRO A 106 -13.15 6.36 11.70
C PRO A 106 -13.20 7.15 10.39
N ASN A 107 -12.26 8.07 10.14
CA ASN A 107 -12.12 8.76 8.86
C ASN A 107 -11.54 7.85 7.77
N CYS A 108 -10.75 6.83 8.15
CA CYS A 108 -10.13 5.90 7.22
C CYS A 108 -11.17 4.90 6.69
N LYS A 109 -11.76 5.23 5.54
CA LYS A 109 -12.85 4.44 4.91
C LYS A 109 -12.35 3.24 4.14
N ALA A 110 -11.05 3.18 3.84
CA ALA A 110 -10.46 2.07 3.12
C ALA A 110 -9.04 1.79 3.57
N VAL A 111 -8.64 0.52 3.54
CA VAL A 111 -7.27 0.07 3.82
C VAL A 111 -6.85 -0.89 2.73
N ALA A 112 -5.63 -0.75 2.23
CA ALA A 112 -5.03 -1.66 1.26
C ALA A 112 -3.72 -2.24 1.79
N SER A 113 -3.40 -3.48 1.41
CA SER A 113 -2.15 -4.13 1.77
C SER A 113 -1.66 -5.04 0.66
N VAL A 114 -0.34 -5.21 0.58
CA VAL A 114 0.31 -6.23 -0.26
C VAL A 114 0.86 -7.32 0.65
N LEU A 115 0.43 -8.55 0.43
CA LEU A 115 0.89 -9.73 1.13
C LEU A 115 1.87 -10.51 0.24
N ARG A 116 2.88 -11.13 0.85
CA ARG A 116 3.95 -11.81 0.11
C ARG A 116 4.34 -13.12 0.78
N ASN A 117 4.60 -14.13 -0.05
CA ASN A 117 5.33 -15.34 0.35
C ASN A 117 6.67 -15.33 -0.38
N LEU A 118 7.75 -14.97 0.28
CA LEU A 118 9.09 -14.92 -0.32
C LEU A 118 9.80 -16.26 -0.15
N LYS A 119 10.10 -16.94 -1.26
CA LYS A 119 10.86 -18.21 -1.29
C LYS A 119 12.37 -17.96 -1.32
N THR A 120 12.78 -16.94 -2.05
CA THR A 120 14.16 -16.44 -2.14
C THR A 120 14.12 -14.91 -2.20
N ALA A 121 15.27 -14.25 -2.37
CA ALA A 121 15.33 -12.82 -2.61
C ALA A 121 14.65 -12.39 -3.93
N GLU A 122 14.57 -13.30 -4.90
CA GLU A 122 14.06 -13.03 -6.25
C GLU A 122 12.71 -13.71 -6.52
N ASP A 123 12.45 -14.88 -5.89
CA ASP A 123 11.25 -15.67 -6.15
C ASP A 123 10.24 -15.56 -5.03
N GLY A 124 8.98 -15.36 -5.38
CA GLY A 124 7.90 -15.32 -4.40
C GLY A 124 6.52 -15.23 -5.03
N GLU A 125 5.57 -15.03 -4.16
CA GLU A 125 4.16 -14.85 -4.48
C GLU A 125 3.68 -13.53 -3.89
N TRP A 126 2.86 -12.80 -4.63
CA TRP A 126 2.29 -11.51 -4.24
C TRP A 126 0.78 -11.52 -4.39
N MET A 127 0.11 -10.93 -3.43
CA MET A 127 -1.34 -10.79 -3.38
C MET A 127 -1.70 -9.42 -2.82
N GLY A 128 -2.74 -8.79 -3.37
CA GLY A 128 -3.31 -7.57 -2.83
C GLY A 128 -4.60 -7.85 -2.06
N ILE A 129 -4.81 -7.14 -0.95
CA ILE A 129 -6.07 -7.13 -0.21
C ILE A 129 -6.53 -5.69 0.00
N TYR A 130 -7.84 -5.45 -0.12
CA TYR A 130 -8.46 -4.14 0.03
C TYR A 130 -9.72 -4.25 0.88
N LEU A 131 -9.77 -3.50 1.97
CA LEU A 131 -10.94 -3.36 2.84
C LEU A 131 -11.65 -2.05 2.52
N LYS A 132 -12.92 -2.14 2.15
CA LYS A 132 -13.79 -0.98 1.95
C LYS A 132 -15.24 -1.31 2.31
N ASP A 133 -15.90 -0.41 3.00
CA ASP A 133 -17.33 -0.53 3.38
C ASP A 133 -17.63 -1.87 4.08
N GLY A 134 -16.69 -2.33 4.93
CA GLY A 134 -16.79 -3.60 5.66
C GLY A 134 -16.56 -4.87 4.83
N HIS A 135 -16.20 -4.74 3.54
CA HIS A 135 -15.96 -5.87 2.65
C HIS A 135 -14.47 -5.97 2.28
N PHE A 136 -13.96 -7.20 2.25
CA PHE A 136 -12.62 -7.51 1.76
C PHE A 136 -12.67 -7.92 0.29
N TYR A 137 -11.78 -7.34 -0.49
CA TYR A 137 -11.54 -7.65 -1.90
C TYR A 137 -10.11 -8.16 -2.01
N GLU A 138 -9.92 -9.30 -2.62
CA GLU A 138 -8.66 -10.00 -2.73
C GLU A 138 -8.32 -10.21 -4.19
N SER A 139 -7.07 -9.96 -4.54
CA SER A 139 -6.58 -10.26 -5.88
C SER A 139 -6.23 -11.74 -6.04
N PRO A 140 -6.07 -12.23 -7.28
CA PRO A 140 -5.33 -13.47 -7.50
C PRO A 140 -3.90 -13.40 -6.93
N ILE A 141 -3.33 -14.58 -6.62
CA ILE A 141 -1.92 -14.71 -6.26
C ILE A 141 -1.07 -14.71 -7.53
N HIS A 142 -0.04 -13.87 -7.56
CA HIS A 142 0.91 -13.76 -8.66
C HIS A 142 2.25 -14.38 -8.24
N THR A 143 2.71 -15.39 -8.97
CA THR A 143 4.06 -15.95 -8.81
C THR A 143 5.02 -15.14 -9.66
N VAL A 144 6.10 -14.64 -9.06
CA VAL A 144 7.03 -13.70 -9.71
C VAL A 144 8.47 -14.12 -9.46
N HIS A 145 9.31 -13.96 -10.50
CA HIS A 145 10.76 -13.86 -10.39
C HIS A 145 11.14 -12.40 -10.54
N SER A 146 11.55 -11.76 -9.45
CA SER A 146 11.82 -10.31 -9.37
C SER A 146 13.23 -10.00 -9.89
N LEU A 147 13.34 -8.99 -10.75
CA LEU A 147 14.61 -8.38 -11.13
C LEU A 147 15.01 -7.25 -10.18
N GLU A 148 14.03 -6.46 -9.74
CA GLU A 148 14.24 -5.26 -8.91
C GLU A 148 13.01 -4.98 -8.05
N ALA A 149 13.17 -5.03 -6.74
CA ALA A 149 12.06 -4.81 -5.80
C ALA A 149 11.77 -3.32 -5.53
N VAL A 150 12.74 -2.43 -5.82
CA VAL A 150 12.59 -0.99 -5.59
C VAL A 150 11.47 -0.43 -6.47
N GLY A 151 10.60 0.41 -5.89
CA GLY A 151 9.48 1.05 -6.58
C GLY A 151 8.23 0.19 -6.76
N ALA A 152 8.22 -1.08 -6.33
CA ALA A 152 7.02 -1.93 -6.43
C ALA A 152 5.87 -1.42 -5.53
N GLY A 153 6.17 -0.93 -4.33
CA GLY A 153 5.21 -0.26 -3.43
C GLY A 153 4.65 1.03 -4.05
N ASP A 154 5.53 1.84 -4.64
CA ASP A 154 5.13 3.08 -5.31
C ASP A 154 4.25 2.80 -6.54
N ALA A 155 4.55 1.72 -7.30
CA ALA A 155 3.72 1.26 -8.40
C ALA A 155 2.34 0.81 -7.94
N PHE A 156 2.26 0.10 -6.79
CA PHE A 156 0.99 -0.27 -6.16
C PHE A 156 0.18 0.96 -5.78
N ALA A 157 0.80 1.89 -5.04
CA ALA A 157 0.15 3.12 -4.59
C ALA A 157 -0.32 4.01 -5.76
N GLY A 158 0.53 4.18 -6.78
CA GLY A 158 0.19 4.93 -7.99
C GLY A 158 -0.97 4.32 -8.76
N ALA A 159 -0.99 3.00 -8.91
CA ALA A 159 -2.07 2.28 -9.59
C ALA A 159 -3.38 2.30 -8.78
N LEU A 160 -3.29 2.28 -7.44
CA LEU A 160 -4.44 2.42 -6.54
C LEU A 160 -5.07 3.82 -6.70
N ILE A 161 -4.25 4.87 -6.71
CA ILE A 161 -4.70 6.25 -6.92
C ILE A 161 -5.32 6.40 -8.31
N HIS A 162 -4.67 5.86 -9.35
CA HIS A 162 -5.21 5.83 -10.71
C HIS A 162 -6.59 5.17 -10.75
N SER A 163 -6.73 4.02 -10.11
CA SER A 163 -8.01 3.28 -10.06
C SER A 163 -9.12 4.07 -9.35
N LEU A 164 -8.79 4.82 -8.30
CA LEU A 164 -9.75 5.70 -7.61
C LEU A 164 -10.19 6.86 -8.51
N VAL A 165 -9.26 7.51 -9.20
CA VAL A 165 -9.54 8.62 -10.12
C VAL A 165 -10.45 8.15 -11.26
N HIS A 166 -10.21 6.94 -11.79
CA HIS A 166 -10.99 6.33 -12.86
C HIS A 166 -12.22 5.55 -12.38
N GLN A 167 -12.54 5.62 -11.08
CA GLN A 167 -13.73 5.02 -10.45
C GLN A 167 -13.86 3.51 -10.75
N PHE A 168 -12.75 2.78 -10.70
CA PHE A 168 -12.78 1.33 -10.83
C PHE A 168 -13.56 0.71 -9.65
N SER A 169 -14.24 -0.42 -9.91
CA SER A 169 -14.86 -1.18 -8.82
C SER A 169 -13.79 -1.65 -7.83
N PRO A 170 -14.13 -1.86 -6.54
CA PRO A 170 -13.15 -2.27 -5.53
C PRO A 170 -12.33 -3.50 -5.91
N GLN A 171 -12.95 -4.51 -6.53
CA GLN A 171 -12.25 -5.68 -7.02
C GLN A 171 -11.27 -5.33 -8.15
N LYS A 172 -11.72 -4.58 -9.17
CA LYS A 172 -10.85 -4.16 -10.26
C LYS A 172 -9.69 -3.27 -9.77
N LEU A 173 -9.93 -2.43 -8.75
CA LEU A 173 -8.93 -1.57 -8.14
C LEU A 173 -7.78 -2.41 -7.56
N ILE A 174 -8.09 -3.42 -6.74
CA ILE A 174 -7.04 -4.22 -6.10
C ILE A 174 -6.30 -5.10 -7.12
N ASP A 175 -7.03 -5.70 -8.08
CA ASP A 175 -6.43 -6.48 -9.15
C ASP A 175 -5.48 -5.64 -10.01
N PHE A 176 -5.87 -4.43 -10.35
CA PHE A 176 -5.06 -3.49 -11.13
C PHE A 176 -3.82 -3.04 -10.35
N SER A 177 -3.98 -2.71 -9.08
CA SER A 177 -2.90 -2.20 -8.22
C SER A 177 -1.81 -3.26 -7.99
N ILE A 178 -2.20 -4.50 -7.69
CA ILE A 178 -1.23 -5.58 -7.50
C ILE A 178 -0.57 -5.98 -8.81
N THR A 179 -1.30 -6.00 -9.93
CA THR A 179 -0.73 -6.31 -11.24
C THR A 179 0.33 -5.28 -11.63
N ALA A 180 0.08 -3.98 -11.42
CA ALA A 180 1.07 -2.92 -11.65
C ALA A 180 2.32 -3.10 -10.79
N SER A 181 2.15 -3.43 -9.51
CA SER A 181 3.24 -3.72 -8.57
C SER A 181 4.08 -4.91 -9.02
N VAL A 182 3.44 -6.01 -9.39
CA VAL A 182 4.08 -7.24 -9.87
C VAL A 182 4.85 -7.01 -11.17
N MET A 183 4.27 -6.26 -12.11
CA MET A 183 4.96 -5.90 -13.35
C MET A 183 6.20 -5.04 -13.09
N LYS A 184 6.14 -4.13 -12.10
CA LYS A 184 7.31 -3.34 -11.69
C LYS A 184 8.46 -4.20 -11.18
N LEU A 185 8.20 -5.30 -10.49
CA LEU A 185 9.24 -6.24 -10.03
C LEU A 185 10.09 -6.80 -11.17
N MET A 186 9.57 -6.83 -12.40
CA MET A 186 10.25 -7.31 -13.61
C MET A 186 10.95 -6.19 -14.42
N ILE A 187 10.98 -4.97 -13.89
CA ILE A 187 11.58 -3.79 -14.54
C ILE A 187 12.74 -3.31 -13.68
N GLN A 188 13.90 -3.05 -14.31
CA GLN A 188 15.05 -2.43 -13.65
C GLN A 188 14.76 -0.95 -13.33
N HIS A 189 15.43 -0.46 -12.26
CA HIS A 189 15.31 0.90 -11.73
C HIS A 189 13.94 1.18 -11.06
N ASP A 190 13.73 2.41 -10.62
CA ASP A 190 12.64 2.78 -9.71
C ASP A 190 11.31 2.98 -10.43
N PHE A 191 11.34 3.43 -11.70
CA PHE A 191 10.13 3.80 -12.42
C PHE A 191 9.36 2.60 -12.96
N ASN A 192 8.06 2.60 -12.74
CA ASN A 192 7.16 1.71 -13.44
C ASN A 192 6.90 2.26 -14.86
N LEU A 193 7.36 1.53 -15.87
CA LEU A 193 7.21 1.91 -17.28
C LEU A 193 6.00 1.24 -17.96
N VAL A 194 5.13 0.62 -17.17
CA VAL A 194 3.98 -0.15 -17.68
C VAL A 194 2.80 0.76 -17.93
N SER A 195 2.16 0.61 -19.08
CA SER A 195 0.93 1.33 -19.43
C SER A 195 -0.32 0.69 -18.80
N GLU A 196 -1.39 1.46 -18.67
CA GLU A 196 -2.71 0.95 -18.26
C GLU A 196 -3.17 -0.21 -19.14
N GLU A 197 -2.98 -0.10 -20.45
CA GLU A 197 -3.39 -1.13 -21.41
C GLU A 197 -2.67 -2.47 -21.17
N GLU A 198 -1.38 -2.43 -20.87
CA GLU A 198 -0.59 -3.63 -20.54
C GLU A 198 -1.05 -4.27 -19.24
N ILE A 199 -1.32 -3.48 -18.20
CA ILE A 199 -1.87 -3.99 -16.94
C ILE A 199 -3.22 -4.67 -17.17
N LEU A 200 -4.15 -4.00 -17.85
CA LEU A 200 -5.48 -4.54 -18.13
C LEU A 200 -5.42 -5.81 -18.98
N ARG A 201 -4.45 -5.91 -19.89
CA ARG A 201 -4.23 -7.13 -20.70
C ARG A 201 -3.81 -8.30 -19.80
N ILE A 202 -2.82 -8.10 -18.93
CA ILE A 202 -2.35 -9.16 -18.02
C ILE A 202 -3.44 -9.60 -17.07
N MET A 203 -4.23 -8.68 -16.54
CA MET A 203 -5.40 -9.02 -15.70
C MET A 203 -6.39 -9.94 -16.42
N LYS A 204 -6.54 -9.80 -17.75
CA LYS A 204 -7.48 -10.63 -18.54
C LYS A 204 -6.92 -12.00 -18.92
N THR A 205 -5.64 -12.06 -19.26
CA THR A 205 -5.04 -13.26 -19.84
C THR A 205 -4.26 -14.08 -18.83
N GLY A 206 -3.82 -13.48 -17.73
CA GLY A 206 -2.84 -14.07 -16.82
C GLY A 206 -1.46 -14.30 -17.45
N GLU A 207 -1.25 -13.85 -18.70
CA GLU A 207 -0.03 -14.07 -19.46
C GLU A 207 0.79 -12.80 -19.60
N THR A 208 2.07 -12.87 -19.24
CA THR A 208 3.04 -11.80 -19.42
C THR A 208 3.65 -11.77 -20.84
N ASN A 209 3.12 -12.52 -21.78
CA ASN A 209 3.65 -12.59 -23.15
C ASN A 209 3.59 -11.23 -23.83
N VAL A 210 4.77 -10.71 -24.18
CA VAL A 210 4.92 -9.51 -25.01
C VAL A 210 4.43 -9.83 -26.42
N ILE A 211 3.34 -9.22 -26.84
CA ILE A 211 2.95 -9.23 -28.24
C ILE A 211 3.94 -8.31 -28.98
N ARG A 212 4.77 -8.91 -29.82
CA ARG A 212 5.67 -8.20 -30.73
C ARG A 212 4.92 -7.76 -31.96
#